data_45f4fa3b0e4e43af55c14330166d7372
#
_entry.id   45f4fa3b0e4e43af55c14330166d7372
#
_cell.length_a   1.000
_cell.length_b   1.000
_cell.length_c   1.000
_cell.angle_alpha   90.00
_cell.angle_beta   90.00
_cell.angle_gamma   90.00
#
_symmetry.space_group_name_H-M   'P 1'
#
loop_
_entity.id
_entity.type
_entity.pdbx_description
1 polymer ?
#
loop_
_entity_poly.entity_id
_entity_poly.type
_entity_poly.pdbx_seq_one_letter_code
_entity_poly.pdbx_strand_id
1 'polypeptide(L)' 'MVEAVAVACPYCGERVELLVDRSAGPHETIEDCPVCCRPMEVRVAEGPRVEVRRDDE' A
#
# COMPACT_ATOMS: atom_id res chain seq x y z
N MET A 1 5.23 9.43 12.49
CA MET A 1 5.99 9.95 11.36
C MET A 1 5.53 9.27 10.07
N VAL A 2 5.30 10.03 9.01
CA VAL A 2 4.78 9.52 7.75
C VAL A 2 5.91 9.39 6.74
N GLU A 3 5.97 8.26 6.05
CA GLU A 3 6.95 8.01 5.00
C GLU A 3 6.25 7.71 3.68
N ALA A 4 6.87 8.13 2.58
CA ALA A 4 6.41 7.76 1.26
C ALA A 4 7.06 6.43 0.87
N VAL A 5 6.25 5.44 0.55
CA VAL A 5 6.73 4.11 0.15
C VAL A 5 6.22 3.81 -1.25
N ALA A 6 7.12 3.42 -2.15
CA ALA A 6 6.76 3.08 -3.51
C ALA A 6 6.42 1.60 -3.59
N VAL A 7 5.26 1.29 -4.16
CA VAL A 7 4.81 -0.08 -4.35
C VAL A 7 4.29 -0.24 -5.77
N ALA A 8 4.19 -1.48 -6.25
CA ALA A 8 3.61 -1.76 -7.55
C ALA A 8 2.14 -2.13 -7.37
N CYS A 9 1.27 -1.47 -8.13
CA CYS A 9 -0.15 -1.77 -8.11
C CYS A 9 -0.36 -3.22 -8.54
N PRO A 10 -1.12 -4.04 -7.77
CA PRO A 10 -1.33 -5.43 -8.12
C PRO A 10 -2.27 -5.65 -9.30
N TYR A 11 -2.94 -4.60 -9.76
CA TYR A 11 -3.84 -4.69 -10.92
C TYR A 11 -3.18 -4.22 -12.21
N CYS A 12 -2.61 -3.02 -12.21
CA CYS A 12 -2.07 -2.41 -13.43
C CYS A 12 -0.54 -2.44 -13.48
N GLY A 13 0.13 -2.76 -12.38
CA GLY A 13 1.58 -2.83 -12.32
C GLY A 13 2.30 -1.49 -12.24
N GLU A 14 1.56 -0.39 -12.17
CA GLU A 14 2.16 0.93 -12.08
C GLU A 14 2.75 1.20 -10.70
N ARG A 15 3.80 2.00 -10.67
CA ARG A 15 4.43 2.41 -9.42
C ARG A 15 3.55 3.43 -8.72
N VAL A 16 3.20 3.14 -7.47
CA VAL A 16 2.33 3.99 -6.66
C VAL A 16 3.07 4.37 -5.39
N GLU A 17 3.04 5.64 -5.02
CA GLU A 17 3.59 6.07 -3.74
C GLU A 17 2.48 6.12 -2.70
N LEU A 18 2.72 5.48 -1.57
CA LEU A 18 1.77 5.44 -0.45
C LEU A 18 2.38 6.14 0.74
N LEU A 19 1.56 6.87 1.48
CA LEU A 19 1.98 7.49 2.73
C LEU A 19 1.69 6.53 3.86
N VAL A 20 2.72 6.12 4.56
CA VAL A 20 2.65 5.11 5.62
C VAL A 20 3.07 5.74 6.94
N ASP A 21 2.24 5.58 7.96
CA ASP A 21 2.55 6.06 9.30
C ASP A 21 3.07 4.89 10.13
N ARG A 22 4.38 4.85 10.33
CA ARG A 22 5.02 3.76 11.04
C ARG A 22 4.83 3.82 12.55
N SER A 23 4.44 4.97 13.07
CA SER A 23 4.21 5.10 14.51
C SER A 23 2.97 4.34 14.96
N ALA A 24 2.08 4.01 14.02
CA ALA A 24 0.89 3.23 14.31
C ALA A 24 1.18 1.73 14.49
N GLY A 25 2.38 1.29 14.13
CA GLY A 25 2.75 -0.13 14.19
C GLY A 25 2.19 -0.90 13.00
N PRO A 26 2.30 -2.24 13.03
CA PRO A 26 1.77 -3.06 11.95
C PRO A 26 0.25 -2.90 11.82
N HIS A 27 -0.22 -2.70 10.60
CA HIS A 27 -1.65 -2.52 10.37
C HIS A 27 -1.98 -2.78 8.90
N GLU A 28 -3.27 -2.83 8.60
CA GLU A 28 -3.76 -2.99 7.24
C GLU A 28 -4.71 -1.85 6.92
N THR A 29 -4.70 -1.43 5.67
CA THR A 29 -5.59 -0.38 5.20
C THR A 29 -5.92 -0.62 3.73
N ILE A 30 -6.88 0.13 3.21
CA ILE A 30 -7.26 0.06 1.80
C ILE A 30 -6.90 1.39 1.15
N GLU A 31 -6.22 1.33 0.01
CA GLU A 31 -5.85 2.50 -0.76
C GLU A 31 -6.27 2.32 -2.21
N ASP A 32 -6.66 3.40 -2.85
CA ASP A 32 -7.05 3.37 -4.25
C ASP A 32 -5.85 3.65 -5.14
N CYS A 33 -5.70 2.85 -6.19
CA CYS A 33 -4.66 3.10 -7.18
C CYS A 33 -5.03 4.36 -7.97
N PRO A 34 -4.12 5.35 -8.09
CA PRO A 34 -4.42 6.56 -8.84
C PRO A 34 -4.46 6.37 -10.35
N VAL A 35 -4.00 5.23 -10.84
CA VAL A 35 -3.96 4.93 -12.27
C VAL A 35 -5.19 4.15 -12.72
N CYS A 36 -5.48 3.03 -12.06
CA CYS A 36 -6.60 2.19 -12.44
C CYS A 36 -7.82 2.37 -11.53
N CYS A 37 -7.69 3.13 -10.47
CA CYS A 37 -8.78 3.46 -9.54
C CYS A 37 -9.38 2.25 -8.83
N ARG A 38 -8.60 1.19 -8.67
CA ARG A 38 -9.08 -0.01 -7.98
C ARG A 38 -8.57 -0.04 -6.55
N PRO A 39 -9.35 -0.58 -5.61
CA PRO A 39 -8.93 -0.68 -4.22
C PRO A 39 -7.84 -1.74 -4.06
N MET A 40 -6.79 -1.38 -3.33
CA MET A 40 -5.69 -2.30 -3.02
C MET A 40 -5.64 -2.50 -1.52
N GLU A 41 -5.42 -3.73 -1.08
CA GLU A 41 -5.16 -3.99 0.32
C GLU A 41 -3.68 -3.71 0.59
N VAL A 42 -3.43 -2.83 1.54
CA VAL A 42 -2.07 -2.44 1.92
C VAL A 42 -1.80 -2.99 3.32
N ARG A 43 -0.77 -3.80 3.43
CA ARG A 43 -0.35 -4.36 4.71
C ARG A 43 0.99 -3.76 5.10
N VAL A 44 1.02 -3.08 6.23
CA VAL A 44 2.24 -2.52 6.80
C VAL A 44 2.72 -3.47 7.89
N ALA A 45 3.86 -4.12 7.66
CA ALA A 45 4.47 -5.02 8.62
C ALA A 45 5.50 -4.26 9.45
N GLU A 46 6.02 -4.90 10.47
CA GLU A 46 7.10 -4.34 11.27
C GLU A 46 8.33 -4.11 10.40
N GLY A 47 9.06 -3.03 10.67
CA GLY A 47 10.20 -2.65 9.89
C GLY A 47 9.78 -1.99 8.59
N PRO A 48 10.63 -1.99 7.56
CA PRO A 48 10.38 -1.25 6.32
C PRO A 48 9.50 -2.00 5.32
N ARG A 49 8.79 -3.04 5.72
CA ARG A 49 8.01 -3.87 4.79
C ARG A 49 6.61 -3.35 4.60
N VAL A 50 6.23 -3.15 3.35
CA VAL A 50 4.87 -2.80 2.97
C VAL A 50 4.48 -3.69 1.79
N GLU A 51 3.34 -4.36 1.91
CA GLU A 51 2.85 -5.26 0.87
C GLU A 51 1.50 -4.79 0.38
N VAL A 52 1.23 -5.00 -0.90
CA VAL A 52 -0.07 -4.71 -1.49
C VAL A 52 -0.61 -5.97 -2.16
N ARG A 53 -1.93 -6.13 -2.11
CA ARG A 53 -2.61 -7.26 -2.74
C ARG A 53 -3.89 -6.77 -3.38
N ARG A 54 -4.39 -7.59 -4.29
CA ARG A 54 -5.69 -7.34 -4.91
C ARG A 54 -6.79 -7.65 -3.92
N ASP A 55 -7.81 -6.82 -3.95
CA ASP A 55 -8.95 -6.96 -3.05
C ASP A 55 -9.77 -8.23 -3.34
N ASP A 56 -9.68 -8.73 -4.55
CA ASP A 56 -10.44 -9.89 -5.00
C ASP A 56 -9.70 -11.22 -4.86
N GLU A 57 -8.59 -11.24 -4.14
CA GLU A 57 -7.82 -12.46 -3.90
C GLU A 57 -8.18 -13.16 -2.62
#